data_055de52047660ec9b7adee378396f92a
#
_entry.id   055de52047660ec9b7adee378396f92a
#
_cell.length_a   1.000
_cell.length_b   1.000
_cell.length_c   1.000
_cell.angle_alpha   90.00
_cell.angle_beta   90.00
_cell.angle_gamma   90.00
#
_symmetry.space_group_name_H-M   'P 1'
#
loop_
_entity.id
_entity.type
_entity.pdbx_description
1 polymer ?
#
loop_
_entity_poly.entity_id
_entity_poly.type
_entity_poly.pdbx_seq_one_letter_code
_entity_poly.pdbx_strand_id
1 'polypeptide(L)'
;MAVYLGKRLVLANGVAGTSLVNGHAETHGSGGGDELTPAAIGAAEAAHTHDEYAPRPTGVTLTLNQADWNEYTYTCTQVVGVSGMRSSKYAIVGPAPIDWGVYTEANVRCGVQGYNSLTFAADKLPTSDIQVNVLMWG
;
A
#
# COMPACT_ATOMS: atom_id res chain seq x y z
N MET A 1 -0.51 -5.82 61.65
CA MET A 1 -1.36 -6.95 62.08
C MET A 1 -2.59 -7.02 61.16
N ALA A 2 -2.78 -8.13 60.51
CA ALA A 2 -3.96 -8.29 59.61
C ALA A 2 -5.12 -8.83 60.44
N VAL A 3 -6.28 -8.22 60.39
CA VAL A 3 -7.50 -8.66 61.09
C VAL A 3 -8.52 -9.09 60.01
N TYR A 4 -9.06 -10.28 60.18
CA TYR A 4 -10.13 -10.81 59.34
C TYR A 4 -11.52 -10.51 59.92
N LEU A 5 -12.35 -9.80 59.21
CA LEU A 5 -13.75 -9.61 59.53
C LEU A 5 -14.58 -10.31 58.42
N GLY A 6 -15.06 -11.50 58.76
CA GLY A 6 -15.74 -12.36 57.81
C GLY A 6 -14.76 -12.90 56.74
N LYS A 7 -15.17 -12.92 55.47
CA LYS A 7 -14.32 -13.37 54.35
C LYS A 7 -13.43 -12.27 53.72
N ARG A 8 -13.27 -11.12 54.40
CA ARG A 8 -12.50 -9.95 53.89
C ARG A 8 -11.24 -9.74 54.73
N LEU A 9 -10.10 -9.62 54.04
CA LEU A 9 -8.86 -9.13 54.64
C LEU A 9 -8.96 -7.62 54.79
N VAL A 10 -8.85 -7.10 56.02
CA VAL A 10 -8.77 -5.68 56.31
C VAL A 10 -7.35 -5.37 56.76
N LEU A 11 -6.64 -4.52 56.06
CA LEU A 11 -5.32 -4.06 56.46
C LEU A 11 -5.43 -2.99 57.55
N ALA A 12 -4.44 -2.95 58.48
CA ALA A 12 -4.45 -2.10 59.66
C ALA A 12 -4.55 -0.58 59.39
N ASN A 13 -4.44 -0.13 58.16
CA ASN A 13 -4.46 1.28 57.76
C ASN A 13 -5.84 1.74 57.25
N GLY A 14 -6.89 0.96 57.45
CA GLY A 14 -8.25 1.35 57.07
C GLY A 14 -8.55 1.36 55.56
N VAL A 15 -7.61 0.93 54.74
CA VAL A 15 -7.85 0.77 53.29
C VAL A 15 -8.53 -0.56 53.08
N ALA A 16 -9.84 -0.52 52.86
CA ALA A 16 -10.60 -1.72 52.55
C ALA A 16 -9.99 -2.41 51.29
N GLY A 17 -9.60 -3.68 51.46
CA GLY A 17 -8.98 -4.47 50.41
C GLY A 17 -9.88 -4.83 49.20
N THR A 18 -10.74 -3.92 48.80
CA THR A 18 -11.48 -4.04 47.55
C THR A 18 -10.67 -3.62 46.34
N SER A 19 -9.51 -3.04 46.59
CA SER A 19 -8.81 -2.30 45.52
C SER A 19 -7.69 -3.06 44.83
N LEU A 20 -7.26 -4.22 45.37
CA LEU A 20 -6.15 -4.93 44.74
C LEU A 20 -6.51 -5.60 43.39
N VAL A 21 -7.79 -5.79 43.09
CA VAL A 21 -8.22 -6.40 41.83
C VAL A 21 -8.85 -5.37 40.89
N ASN A 22 -9.62 -4.42 41.44
CA ASN A 22 -10.31 -3.41 40.62
C ASN A 22 -9.48 -2.15 40.37
N GLY A 23 -8.57 -1.79 41.31
CA GLY A 23 -7.68 -0.64 41.12
C GLY A 23 -6.46 -0.94 40.28
N HIS A 24 -6.13 -2.22 40.04
CA HIS A 24 -4.95 -2.58 39.27
C HIS A 24 -5.10 -2.20 37.80
N ALA A 25 -6.29 -2.38 37.23
CA ALA A 25 -6.55 -1.99 35.83
C ALA A 25 -6.50 -0.46 35.64
N GLU A 26 -6.90 0.30 36.67
CA GLU A 26 -6.90 1.78 36.61
C GLU A 26 -5.47 2.36 36.70
N THR A 27 -4.52 1.65 37.32
CA THR A 27 -3.13 2.11 37.39
C THR A 27 -2.42 2.04 36.02
N HIS A 28 -2.84 1.15 35.15
CA HIS A 28 -2.28 0.95 33.79
C HIS A 28 -3.04 1.73 32.72
N GLY A 29 -4.18 2.36 33.07
CA GLY A 29 -4.93 3.20 32.17
C GLY A 29 -4.32 4.59 31.97
N SER A 30 -4.80 5.33 30.99
CA SER A 30 -4.36 6.69 30.71
C SER A 30 -4.51 7.60 31.92
N GLY A 31 -3.41 8.21 32.37
CA GLY A 31 -3.35 9.03 33.61
C GLY A 31 -3.20 8.25 34.90
N GLY A 32 -3.05 6.94 34.86
CA GLY A 32 -2.71 6.10 36.03
C GLY A 32 -1.26 6.26 36.43
N GLY A 33 -0.95 5.87 37.71
CA GLY A 33 0.39 6.00 38.25
C GLY A 33 1.46 5.08 37.62
N ASP A 34 1.02 4.06 36.87
CA ASP A 34 1.86 3.10 36.15
C ASP A 34 1.23 2.82 34.77
N GLU A 35 1.09 3.88 33.99
CA GLU A 35 0.46 3.82 32.66
C GLU A 35 1.27 2.94 31.71
N LEU A 36 0.62 1.91 31.17
CA LEU A 36 1.18 1.06 30.11
C LEU A 36 0.89 1.68 28.73
N THR A 37 1.86 2.39 28.21
CA THR A 37 1.80 2.87 26.81
C THR A 37 2.29 1.80 25.86
N PRO A 38 1.89 1.82 24.59
CA PRO A 38 2.43 0.93 23.56
C PRO A 38 3.96 0.95 23.51
N ALA A 39 4.58 2.11 23.67
CA ALA A 39 6.02 2.27 23.70
C ALA A 39 6.66 1.57 24.92
N ALA A 40 6.03 1.63 26.10
CA ALA A 40 6.55 1.00 27.33
C ALA A 40 6.58 -0.52 27.24
N ILE A 41 5.66 -1.14 26.50
CA ILE A 41 5.57 -2.59 26.33
C ILE A 41 6.16 -3.07 24.98
N GLY A 42 6.73 -2.17 24.18
CA GLY A 42 7.25 -2.51 22.85
C GLY A 42 6.17 -2.87 21.82
N ALA A 43 4.92 -2.50 22.10
CA ALA A 43 3.84 -2.67 21.15
C ALA A 43 3.81 -1.52 20.13
N ALA A 44 3.33 -1.80 18.92
CA ALA A 44 3.14 -0.78 17.93
C ALA A 44 2.02 0.18 18.33
N GLU A 45 2.22 1.48 18.13
CA GLU A 45 1.18 2.49 18.36
C GLU A 45 0.00 2.30 17.41
N ALA A 46 -1.21 2.68 17.83
CA ALA A 46 -2.42 2.56 17.02
C ALA A 46 -2.36 3.32 15.68
N ALA A 47 -1.53 4.35 15.61
CA ALA A 47 -1.32 5.18 14.42
C ALA A 47 -0.04 4.81 13.63
N HIS A 48 0.62 3.67 13.92
CA HIS A 48 1.79 3.26 13.16
C HIS A 48 1.41 2.96 11.70
N THR A 49 2.29 3.36 10.78
CA THR A 49 2.11 3.11 9.35
C THR A 49 3.08 2.03 8.89
N HIS A 50 2.64 1.22 7.95
CA HIS A 50 3.49 0.21 7.31
C HIS A 50 4.07 0.68 5.97
N ASP A 51 3.99 1.99 5.69
CA ASP A 51 4.45 2.56 4.42
C ASP A 51 5.96 2.38 4.18
N GLU A 52 6.73 2.18 5.27
CA GLU A 52 8.17 1.90 5.19
C GLU A 52 8.50 0.48 4.71
N TYR A 53 7.56 -0.47 4.87
CA TYR A 53 7.82 -1.89 4.62
C TYR A 53 7.31 -2.40 3.27
N ALA A 54 6.39 -1.69 2.66
CA ALA A 54 5.86 -2.07 1.35
C ALA A 54 5.50 -0.82 0.54
N PRO A 55 6.30 -0.46 -0.47
CA PRO A 55 5.96 0.64 -1.36
C PRO A 55 4.60 0.37 -2.00
N ARG A 56 3.68 1.33 -1.85
CA ARG A 56 2.33 1.21 -2.40
C ARG A 56 2.40 1.27 -3.93
N PRO A 57 1.80 0.31 -4.63
CA PRO A 57 1.72 0.40 -6.08
C PRO A 57 0.84 1.58 -6.48
N THR A 58 1.27 2.28 -7.53
CA THR A 58 0.50 3.36 -8.16
C THR A 58 -0.08 2.85 -9.47
N GLY A 59 -1.40 2.95 -9.63
CA GLY A 59 -2.11 2.58 -10.85
C GLY A 59 -2.35 3.80 -11.73
N VAL A 60 -2.10 3.67 -13.02
CA VAL A 60 -2.37 4.68 -14.06
C VAL A 60 -2.99 4.01 -15.27
N THR A 61 -4.02 4.63 -15.86
CA THR A 61 -4.54 4.23 -17.17
C THR A 61 -4.02 5.18 -18.23
N LEU A 62 -3.47 4.63 -19.30
CA LEU A 62 -2.93 5.36 -20.44
C LEU A 62 -3.75 5.05 -21.69
N THR A 63 -3.78 5.97 -22.63
CA THR A 63 -4.30 5.72 -23.97
C THR A 63 -3.14 5.68 -24.97
N LEU A 64 -3.03 4.59 -25.70
CA LEU A 64 -2.18 4.47 -26.87
C LEU A 64 -3.03 4.92 -28.07
N ASN A 65 -2.87 6.17 -28.48
CA ASN A 65 -3.65 6.71 -29.60
C ASN A 65 -3.19 6.07 -30.90
N GLN A 66 -4.13 5.65 -31.74
CA GLN A 66 -3.82 5.06 -33.04
C GLN A 66 -2.95 5.96 -33.91
N ALA A 67 -3.21 7.27 -33.87
CA ALA A 67 -2.52 8.25 -34.71
C ALA A 67 -1.06 8.55 -34.32
N ASP A 68 -0.66 8.17 -33.09
CA ASP A 68 0.65 8.53 -32.50
C ASP A 68 1.70 7.41 -32.68
N TRP A 69 1.38 6.34 -33.37
CA TRP A 69 2.32 5.27 -33.66
C TRP A 69 3.27 5.65 -34.79
N ASN A 70 4.56 5.49 -34.52
CA ASN A 70 5.59 5.61 -35.56
C ASN A 70 5.77 4.25 -36.24
N GLU A 71 5.49 4.19 -37.54
CA GLU A 71 5.61 2.98 -38.31
C GLU A 71 7.02 2.80 -38.89
N TYR A 72 7.57 1.61 -38.74
CA TYR A 72 8.82 1.16 -39.33
C TYR A 72 8.56 -0.09 -40.15
N THR A 73 9.50 -0.55 -40.94
CA THR A 73 9.35 -1.67 -41.88
C THR A 73 8.75 -2.94 -41.25
N TYR A 74 9.03 -3.21 -39.96
CA TYR A 74 8.58 -4.45 -39.29
C TYR A 74 7.99 -4.23 -37.90
N THR A 75 7.80 -3.01 -37.49
CA THR A 75 7.29 -2.70 -36.14
C THR A 75 6.74 -1.29 -36.11
N CYS A 76 5.77 -1.08 -35.23
CA CYS A 76 5.29 0.25 -34.88
C CYS A 76 5.72 0.55 -33.43
N THR A 77 6.01 1.81 -33.13
CA THR A 77 6.37 2.22 -31.76
C THR A 77 5.62 3.48 -31.34
N GLN A 78 5.30 3.56 -30.05
CA GLN A 78 4.72 4.76 -29.44
C GLN A 78 5.35 5.00 -28.07
N VAL A 79 5.71 6.25 -27.79
CA VAL A 79 6.21 6.69 -26.48
C VAL A 79 5.09 7.44 -25.77
N VAL A 80 4.75 7.00 -24.57
CA VAL A 80 3.69 7.61 -23.74
C VAL A 80 4.26 8.12 -22.44
N GLY A 81 3.85 9.33 -22.05
CA GLY A 81 4.23 9.94 -20.78
C GLY A 81 3.60 9.21 -19.60
N VAL A 82 4.41 8.86 -18.59
CA VAL A 82 3.98 8.23 -17.33
C VAL A 82 4.69 8.91 -16.17
N SER A 83 4.01 9.82 -15.51
CA SER A 83 4.60 10.56 -14.40
C SER A 83 5.15 9.63 -13.32
N GLY A 84 6.37 9.89 -12.89
CA GLY A 84 7.03 9.10 -11.86
C GLY A 84 7.67 7.80 -12.34
N MET A 85 7.53 7.43 -13.61
CA MET A 85 8.24 6.27 -14.17
C MET A 85 9.75 6.48 -14.17
N ARG A 86 10.49 5.42 -13.87
CA ARG A 86 11.96 5.34 -13.90
C ARG A 86 12.35 3.92 -14.33
N SER A 87 13.53 3.77 -14.90
CA SER A 87 14.08 2.45 -15.24
C SER A 87 14.32 1.54 -14.03
N SER A 88 14.42 2.13 -12.82
CA SER A 88 14.58 1.41 -11.56
C SER A 88 13.27 0.94 -10.94
N LYS A 89 12.11 1.39 -11.43
CA LYS A 89 10.81 0.96 -10.93
C LYS A 89 10.37 -0.35 -11.55
N TYR A 90 9.55 -1.09 -10.81
CA TYR A 90 8.82 -2.22 -11.37
C TYR A 90 7.52 -1.73 -11.99
N ALA A 91 7.15 -2.30 -13.13
CA ALA A 91 5.87 -2.00 -13.78
C ALA A 91 5.24 -3.28 -14.35
N ILE A 92 3.94 -3.41 -14.13
CA ILE A 92 3.09 -4.37 -14.83
C ILE A 92 2.20 -3.56 -15.78
N VAL A 93 2.19 -3.95 -17.04
CA VAL A 93 1.40 -3.27 -18.08
C VAL A 93 0.50 -4.30 -18.76
N GLY A 94 -0.76 -3.95 -18.92
CA GLY A 94 -1.73 -4.78 -19.61
C GLY A 94 -2.85 -3.96 -20.22
N PRO A 95 -3.52 -4.44 -21.27
CA PRO A 95 -4.64 -3.72 -21.87
C PRO A 95 -5.84 -3.63 -20.92
N ALA A 96 -6.65 -2.61 -21.08
CA ALA A 96 -7.99 -2.62 -20.52
C ALA A 96 -8.78 -3.80 -21.13
N PRO A 97 -9.71 -4.43 -20.37
CA PRO A 97 -10.43 -5.62 -20.87
C PRO A 97 -11.16 -5.40 -22.20
N ILE A 98 -11.67 -4.19 -22.44
CA ILE A 98 -12.38 -3.84 -23.66
C ILE A 98 -11.47 -3.82 -24.91
N ASP A 99 -10.19 -3.51 -24.71
CA ASP A 99 -9.21 -3.35 -25.81
C ASP A 99 -8.32 -4.58 -25.99
N TRP A 100 -8.61 -5.67 -25.25
CA TRP A 100 -7.84 -6.90 -25.32
C TRP A 100 -7.68 -7.44 -26.73
N GLY A 101 -8.75 -7.41 -27.54
CA GLY A 101 -8.74 -7.88 -28.93
C GLY A 101 -7.75 -7.11 -29.80
N VAL A 102 -7.84 -5.79 -29.83
CA VAL A 102 -6.95 -4.91 -30.62
C VAL A 102 -5.51 -5.01 -30.14
N TYR A 103 -5.32 -5.05 -28.81
CA TYR A 103 -3.99 -5.18 -28.20
C TYR A 103 -3.29 -6.47 -28.61
N THR A 104 -3.99 -7.60 -28.53
CA THR A 104 -3.43 -8.92 -28.90
C THR A 104 -3.27 -9.09 -30.40
N GLU A 105 -4.21 -8.59 -31.18
CA GLU A 105 -4.14 -8.66 -32.66
C GLU A 105 -2.95 -7.89 -33.19
N ALA A 106 -2.63 -6.72 -32.64
CA ALA A 106 -1.47 -5.94 -33.04
C ALA A 106 -0.17 -6.41 -32.37
N ASN A 107 -0.23 -7.39 -31.46
CA ASN A 107 0.88 -7.88 -30.65
C ASN A 107 1.60 -6.74 -29.91
N VAL A 108 0.82 -5.90 -29.22
CA VAL A 108 1.35 -4.76 -28.48
C VAL A 108 2.13 -5.26 -27.26
N ARG A 109 3.25 -4.66 -26.99
CA ARG A 109 4.12 -4.95 -25.83
C ARG A 109 4.76 -3.68 -25.31
N CYS A 110 4.94 -3.57 -24.00
CA CYS A 110 5.77 -2.53 -23.40
C CYS A 110 7.23 -2.99 -23.47
N GLY A 111 8.05 -2.24 -24.22
CA GLY A 111 9.43 -2.63 -24.50
C GLY A 111 10.47 -1.89 -23.68
N VAL A 112 10.24 -0.63 -23.31
CA VAL A 112 11.23 0.20 -22.62
C VAL A 112 10.59 1.07 -21.54
N GLN A 113 11.22 1.12 -20.37
CA GLN A 113 10.94 2.06 -19.29
C GLN A 113 11.96 3.21 -19.32
N GLY A 114 11.47 4.42 -19.53
CA GLY A 114 12.27 5.64 -19.53
C GLY A 114 11.98 6.56 -18.35
N TYR A 115 12.60 7.72 -18.37
CA TYR A 115 12.29 8.79 -17.43
C TYR A 115 10.92 9.39 -17.76
N ASN A 116 9.95 9.25 -16.84
CA ASN A 116 8.55 9.66 -17.02
C ASN A 116 7.92 9.14 -18.31
N SER A 117 8.31 7.96 -18.81
CA SER A 117 7.77 7.43 -20.06
C SER A 117 7.81 5.90 -20.13
N LEU A 118 6.91 5.35 -20.93
CA LEU A 118 6.94 3.97 -21.41
C LEU A 118 6.94 3.98 -22.94
N THR A 119 7.72 3.06 -23.53
CA THR A 119 7.70 2.84 -24.97
C THR A 119 7.01 1.53 -25.27
N PHE A 120 5.98 1.62 -26.07
CA PHE A 120 5.24 0.47 -26.60
C PHE A 120 5.73 0.13 -28.02
N ALA A 121 5.70 -1.14 -28.33
CA ALA A 121 5.95 -1.66 -29.65
C ALA A 121 4.79 -2.55 -30.08
N ALA A 122 4.49 -2.59 -31.38
CA ALA A 122 3.51 -3.46 -31.99
C ALA A 122 4.05 -4.01 -33.31
N ASP A 123 3.61 -5.20 -33.71
CA ASP A 123 4.05 -5.81 -34.97
C ASP A 123 3.30 -5.23 -36.16
N LYS A 124 2.11 -4.68 -35.95
CA LYS A 124 1.33 -3.93 -36.92
C LYS A 124 0.60 -2.77 -36.27
N LEU A 125 0.22 -1.79 -37.04
CA LEU A 125 -0.56 -0.65 -36.57
C LEU A 125 -1.87 -1.11 -35.95
N PRO A 126 -2.16 -0.75 -34.67
CA PRO A 126 -3.47 -1.00 -34.07
C PRO A 126 -4.60 -0.36 -34.87
N THR A 127 -5.75 -1.02 -34.92
CA THR A 127 -6.92 -0.55 -35.69
C THR A 127 -7.73 0.54 -34.98
N SER A 128 -7.46 0.78 -33.71
CA SER A 128 -8.09 1.82 -32.86
C SER A 128 -7.17 2.21 -31.71
N ASP A 129 -7.56 3.25 -30.97
CA ASP A 129 -6.94 3.58 -29.70
C ASP A 129 -7.04 2.40 -28.73
N ILE A 130 -6.04 2.25 -27.87
CA ILE A 130 -5.96 1.17 -26.89
C ILE A 130 -5.75 1.77 -25.50
N GLN A 131 -6.62 1.45 -24.57
CA GLN A 131 -6.36 1.75 -23.15
C GLN A 131 -5.50 0.66 -22.52
N VAL A 132 -4.48 1.07 -21.80
CA VAL A 132 -3.61 0.18 -21.04
C VAL A 132 -3.55 0.62 -19.58
N ASN A 133 -3.57 -0.35 -18.68
CA ASN A 133 -3.39 -0.16 -17.27
C ASN A 133 -1.94 -0.42 -16.90
N VAL A 134 -1.36 0.49 -16.16
CA VAL A 134 0.02 0.40 -15.64
C VAL A 134 -0.06 0.39 -14.12
N LEU A 135 0.52 -0.62 -13.51
CA LEU A 135 0.75 -0.69 -12.08
C LEU A 135 2.24 -0.59 -11.83
N MET A 136 2.70 0.42 -11.09
CA MET A 136 4.12 0.65 -10.83
C MET A 136 4.41 0.80 -9.32
N TRP A 137 5.62 0.39 -8.90
CA TRP A 137 6.12 0.51 -7.52
C TRP A 137 7.66 0.51 -7.48
N GLY A 138 8.23 0.86 -6.33
CA GLY A 138 9.68 0.98 -6.11
C GLY A 138 10.19 2.41 -5.99
#